data_b9690e2b76967bfa1ac37638ecc98d12
#
_entry.id   b9690e2b76967bfa1ac37638ecc98d12
#
_cell.length_a   1.000
_cell.length_b   1.000
_cell.length_c   1.000
_cell.angle_alpha   90.00
_cell.angle_beta   90.00
_cell.angle_gamma   90.00
#
_symmetry.space_group_name_H-M   'P 1'
#
loop_
_entity.id
_entity.type
_entity.pdbx_description
1 polymer ?
#
loop_
_entity_poly.entity_id
_entity_poly.type
_entity_poly.pdbx_seq_one_letter_code
_entity_poly.pdbx_strand_id
1 'polypeptide(L)'
;MPASPERILENLFPFYRQEEFPVLLHQYKMWSESRPLEGCRIIDASPVFRNTCAKYASLLAAGAELTVAVSPVMPYDSETAVLLGQYGIPVVEAERAGGPYDVVMDCAGALSHVPSRYGYVEL
;
A
#
# COMPACT_ATOMS: atom_id res chain seq x y z
N MET A 1 -6.03 0.56 -15.77
CA MET A 1 -4.72 -0.12 -15.83
C MET A 1 -4.41 -0.71 -14.47
N PRO A 2 -4.05 -1.98 -14.40
CA PRO A 2 -3.60 -2.53 -13.14
C PRO A 2 -2.29 -1.87 -12.69
N ALA A 3 -2.11 -1.77 -11.37
CA ALA A 3 -0.90 -1.21 -10.81
C ALA A 3 0.30 -2.13 -11.07
N SER A 4 1.45 -1.53 -11.37
CA SER A 4 2.69 -2.26 -11.66
C SER A 4 3.69 -2.09 -10.52
N PRO A 5 3.96 -3.16 -9.75
CA PRO A 5 4.94 -3.08 -8.66
C PRO A 5 6.35 -2.78 -9.16
N GLU A 6 6.74 -3.27 -10.33
CA GLU A 6 8.06 -3.01 -10.92
C GLU A 6 8.26 -1.53 -11.17
N ARG A 7 7.24 -0.86 -11.68
CA ARG A 7 7.30 0.56 -11.99
C ARG A 7 7.46 1.40 -10.71
N ILE A 8 6.81 0.98 -9.64
CA ILE A 8 6.95 1.62 -8.33
C ILE A 8 8.39 1.53 -7.85
N LEU A 9 9.01 0.37 -7.91
CA LEU A 9 10.39 0.17 -7.48
C LEU A 9 11.39 0.93 -8.36
N GLU A 10 11.16 0.97 -9.67
CA GLU A 10 12.01 1.74 -10.59
C GLU A 10 12.04 3.24 -10.23
N ASN A 11 10.93 3.77 -9.74
CA ASN A 11 10.85 5.17 -9.34
C ASN A 11 11.33 5.42 -7.91
N LEU A 12 11.45 4.38 -7.11
CA LEU A 12 11.93 4.48 -5.73
C LEU A 12 13.46 4.52 -5.65
N PHE A 13 14.15 3.68 -6.40
CA PHE A 13 15.58 3.47 -6.27
C PHE A 13 16.49 4.63 -6.72
N PRO A 14 16.08 5.58 -7.54
CA PRO A 14 16.86 6.81 -7.70
C PRO A 14 17.05 7.61 -6.40
N PHE A 15 16.16 7.42 -5.41
CA PHE A 15 16.17 8.15 -4.14
C PHE A 15 16.68 7.32 -2.97
N TYR A 16 16.63 5.99 -3.07
CA TYR A 16 17.02 5.06 -2.03
C TYR A 16 17.86 3.95 -2.61
N ARG A 17 18.78 3.41 -1.81
CA ARG A 17 19.53 2.22 -2.18
C ARG A 17 18.72 0.97 -1.84
N GLN A 18 18.92 -0.09 -2.61
CA GLN A 18 18.23 -1.36 -2.38
C GLN A 18 18.54 -1.91 -0.98
N GLU A 19 19.74 -1.69 -0.47
CA GLU A 19 20.17 -2.14 0.85
C GLU A 19 19.39 -1.50 2.00
N GLU A 20 18.66 -0.42 1.74
CA GLU A 20 17.81 0.23 2.74
C GLU A 20 16.49 -0.49 2.96
N PHE A 21 16.14 -1.45 2.09
CA PHE A 21 14.88 -2.20 2.17
C PHE A 21 15.08 -3.71 2.09
N PRO A 22 15.97 -4.30 2.91
CA PRO A 22 16.32 -5.71 2.73
C PRO A 22 15.14 -6.66 2.94
N VAL A 23 14.30 -6.40 3.94
CA VAL A 23 13.15 -7.25 4.26
C VAL A 23 12.05 -7.09 3.21
N LEU A 24 11.70 -5.86 2.86
CA LEU A 24 10.64 -5.60 1.89
C LEU A 24 10.99 -6.10 0.48
N LEU A 25 12.25 -5.98 0.08
CA LEU A 25 12.70 -6.50 -1.22
C LEU A 25 12.73 -8.03 -1.24
N HIS A 26 13.13 -8.66 -0.14
CA HIS A 26 13.06 -10.11 -0.01
C HIS A 26 11.60 -10.59 -0.12
N GLN A 27 10.71 -9.94 0.60
CA GLN A 27 9.28 -10.23 0.58
C GLN A 27 8.69 -10.01 -0.82
N TYR A 28 9.06 -8.91 -1.47
CA TYR A 28 8.66 -8.63 -2.84
C TYR A 28 9.03 -9.77 -3.79
N LYS A 29 10.26 -10.24 -3.70
CA LYS A 29 10.76 -11.32 -4.54
C LYS A 29 10.00 -12.61 -4.31
N MET A 30 9.83 -13.01 -3.06
CA MET A 30 9.10 -14.23 -2.70
C MET A 30 7.63 -14.15 -3.11
N TRP A 31 6.99 -13.03 -2.85
CA TRP A 31 5.57 -12.85 -3.10
C TRP A 31 5.24 -12.68 -4.58
N SER A 32 6.17 -12.21 -5.38
CA SER A 32 6.01 -12.17 -6.83
C SER A 32 5.83 -13.57 -7.42
N GLU A 33 6.49 -14.56 -6.81
CA GLU A 33 6.40 -15.95 -7.25
C GLU A 33 5.18 -16.67 -6.69
N SER A 34 4.96 -16.57 -5.37
CA SER A 34 3.90 -17.32 -4.68
C SER A 34 2.52 -16.68 -4.72
N ARG A 35 2.46 -15.34 -4.87
CA ARG A 35 1.24 -14.53 -4.93
C ARG A 35 0.23 -14.86 -3.82
N PRO A 36 0.65 -14.79 -2.54
CA PRO A 36 -0.19 -15.25 -1.43
C PRO A 36 -1.45 -14.40 -1.19
N LEU A 37 -1.51 -13.19 -1.75
CA LEU A 37 -2.63 -12.26 -1.56
C LEU A 37 -3.47 -12.11 -2.83
N GLU A 38 -3.39 -13.06 -3.74
CA GLU A 38 -4.16 -13.05 -4.99
C GLU A 38 -5.66 -12.88 -4.71
N GLY A 39 -6.25 -11.84 -5.28
CA GLY A 39 -7.66 -11.54 -5.10
C GLY A 39 -8.02 -10.93 -3.75
N CYS A 40 -7.04 -10.68 -2.88
CA CYS A 40 -7.28 -10.06 -1.58
C CYS A 40 -7.39 -8.53 -1.74
N ARG A 41 -8.49 -7.96 -1.28
CA ARG A 41 -8.72 -6.51 -1.30
C ARG A 41 -8.21 -5.92 0.01
N ILE A 42 -7.22 -5.02 -0.11
CA ILE A 42 -6.57 -4.41 1.05
C ILE A 42 -6.72 -2.89 0.97
N ILE A 43 -7.06 -2.26 2.10
CA ILE A 43 -6.93 -0.83 2.28
C ILE A 43 -5.83 -0.56 3.30
N ASP A 44 -4.95 0.38 2.99
CA ASP A 44 -3.77 0.68 3.81
C ASP A 44 -3.74 2.17 4.12
N ALA A 45 -3.70 2.52 5.40
CA ALA A 45 -3.63 3.89 5.89
C ALA A 45 -2.27 4.25 6.48
N SER A 46 -1.22 3.53 6.12
CA SER A 46 0.15 3.95 6.49
C SER A 46 0.42 5.35 5.96
N PRO A 47 1.18 6.19 6.70
CA PRO A 47 1.57 7.50 6.18
C PRO A 47 2.22 7.38 4.80
N VAL A 48 1.71 8.15 3.84
CA VAL A 48 2.12 8.05 2.43
C VAL A 48 3.36 8.91 2.21
N PHE A 49 4.50 8.25 2.14
CA PHE A 49 5.77 8.87 1.78
C PHE A 49 6.47 8.02 0.73
N ARG A 50 7.52 8.56 0.12
CA ARG A 50 8.21 7.85 -0.97
C ARG A 50 8.70 6.46 -0.53
N ASN A 51 9.27 6.36 0.66
CA ASN A 51 9.77 5.08 1.18
C ASN A 51 8.65 4.06 1.48
N THR A 52 7.44 4.53 1.76
CA THR A 52 6.29 3.63 1.98
C THR A 52 5.93 2.86 0.70
N CYS A 53 6.32 3.38 -0.46
CA CYS A 53 6.05 2.73 -1.74
C CYS A 53 6.68 1.34 -1.85
N ALA A 54 7.75 1.06 -1.11
CA ALA A 54 8.34 -0.29 -1.07
C ALA A 54 7.33 -1.31 -0.51
N LYS A 55 6.56 -0.92 0.49
CA LYS A 55 5.48 -1.75 1.05
C LYS A 55 4.38 -1.99 0.01
N TYR A 56 3.95 -0.93 -0.66
CA TYR A 56 2.91 -1.06 -1.69
C TYR A 56 3.33 -1.99 -2.82
N ALA A 57 4.57 -1.88 -3.26
CA ALA A 57 5.10 -2.77 -4.28
C ALA A 57 5.04 -4.23 -3.86
N SER A 58 5.39 -4.54 -2.60
CA SER A 58 5.34 -5.91 -2.07
C SER A 58 3.91 -6.45 -2.03
N LEU A 59 2.95 -5.64 -1.58
CA LEU A 59 1.54 -6.06 -1.53
C LEU A 59 0.99 -6.33 -2.93
N LEU A 60 1.31 -5.46 -3.89
CA LEU A 60 0.88 -5.65 -5.29
C LEU A 60 1.54 -6.87 -5.93
N ALA A 61 2.82 -7.11 -5.65
CA ALA A 61 3.53 -8.29 -6.14
C ALA A 61 2.89 -9.57 -5.61
N ALA A 62 2.37 -9.53 -4.38
CA ALA A 62 1.65 -10.63 -3.76
C ALA A 62 0.26 -10.90 -4.39
N GLY A 63 -0.20 -10.06 -5.29
CA GLY A 63 -1.49 -10.19 -5.96
C GLY A 63 -2.63 -9.39 -5.35
N ALA A 64 -2.37 -8.59 -4.32
CA ALA A 64 -3.41 -7.81 -3.65
C ALA A 64 -3.98 -6.72 -4.56
N GLU A 65 -5.27 -6.45 -4.38
CA GLU A 65 -5.91 -5.25 -4.89
C GLU A 65 -5.80 -4.19 -3.80
N LEU A 66 -4.93 -3.21 -4.02
CA LEU A 66 -4.57 -2.22 -3.00
C LEU A 66 -5.30 -0.90 -3.21
N THR A 67 -5.90 -0.39 -2.13
CA THR A 67 -6.36 0.99 -2.01
C THR A 67 -5.55 1.66 -0.90
N VAL A 68 -5.09 2.88 -1.14
CA VAL A 68 -4.36 3.66 -0.14
C VAL A 68 -5.28 4.75 0.41
N ALA A 69 -5.33 4.86 1.72
CA ALA A 69 -6.11 5.89 2.40
C ALA A 69 -5.20 6.95 3.00
N VAL A 70 -5.57 8.21 2.83
CA VAL A 70 -4.90 9.36 3.48
C VAL A 70 -5.82 9.94 4.53
N SER A 71 -5.24 10.40 5.62
CA SER A 71 -5.98 10.94 6.76
C SER A 71 -5.48 12.35 7.09
N PRO A 72 -6.37 13.29 7.46
CA PRO A 72 -5.95 14.64 7.86
C PRO A 72 -5.16 14.66 9.17
N VAL A 73 -5.26 13.59 9.99
CA VAL A 73 -4.53 13.51 11.27
C VAL A 73 -3.11 12.97 11.10
N MET A 74 -2.77 12.44 9.94
CA MET A 74 -1.43 11.90 9.67
C MET A 74 -0.79 12.69 8.54
N PRO A 75 0.48 13.10 8.71
CA PRO A 75 1.18 13.77 7.61
C PRO A 75 1.38 12.80 6.44
N TYR A 76 1.34 13.33 5.23
CA TYR A 76 1.69 12.56 4.04
C TYR A 76 2.24 13.48 2.96
N ASP A 77 2.99 12.91 2.04
CA ASP A 77 3.55 13.63 0.90
C ASP A 77 2.56 13.62 -0.26
N SER A 78 2.05 14.81 -0.60
CA SER A 78 1.05 14.95 -1.65
C SER A 78 1.57 14.55 -3.03
N GLU A 79 2.86 14.76 -3.31
CA GLU A 79 3.46 14.34 -4.58
C GLU A 79 3.45 12.82 -4.70
N THR A 80 3.79 12.13 -3.63
CA THR A 80 3.75 10.66 -3.60
C THR A 80 2.31 10.16 -3.78
N ALA A 81 1.34 10.80 -3.14
CA ALA A 81 -0.07 10.43 -3.32
C ALA A 81 -0.51 10.55 -4.79
N VAL A 82 -0.09 11.61 -5.48
CA VAL A 82 -0.37 11.77 -6.91
C VAL A 82 0.31 10.66 -7.73
N LEU A 83 1.56 10.34 -7.42
CA LEU A 83 2.28 9.26 -8.09
C LEU A 83 1.57 7.92 -7.95
N LEU A 84 1.02 7.62 -6.78
CA LEU A 84 0.27 6.36 -6.57
C LEU A 84 -0.89 6.26 -7.55
N GLY A 85 -1.62 7.35 -7.75
CA GLY A 85 -2.68 7.39 -8.76
C GLY A 85 -2.17 7.11 -10.17
N GLN A 86 -1.01 7.64 -10.51
CA GLN A 86 -0.38 7.40 -11.81
C GLN A 86 0.07 5.94 -11.98
N TYR A 87 0.38 5.25 -10.88
CA TYR A 87 0.70 3.82 -10.90
C TYR A 87 -0.55 2.92 -10.94
N GLY A 88 -1.74 3.51 -10.87
CA GLY A 88 -3.00 2.75 -10.88
C GLY A 88 -3.49 2.35 -9.50
N ILE A 89 -2.94 2.93 -8.44
CA ILE A 89 -3.39 2.67 -7.06
C ILE A 89 -4.41 3.74 -6.67
N PRO A 90 -5.67 3.37 -6.34
CA PRO A 90 -6.64 4.34 -5.85
C PRO A 90 -6.17 4.95 -4.52
N VAL A 91 -6.29 6.27 -4.40
CA VAL A 91 -6.03 6.99 -3.16
C VAL A 91 -7.33 7.65 -2.72
N VAL A 92 -7.77 7.34 -1.51
CA VAL A 92 -9.05 7.82 -0.96
C VAL A 92 -8.83 8.53 0.37
N GLU A 93 -9.78 9.37 0.75
CA GLU A 93 -9.79 9.95 2.09
C GLU A 93 -10.26 8.89 3.09
N ALA A 94 -9.50 8.67 4.15
CA ALA A 94 -9.81 7.63 5.14
C ALA A 94 -11.21 7.79 5.73
N GLU A 95 -11.63 9.02 6.01
CA GLU A 95 -12.94 9.31 6.59
C GLU A 95 -14.11 8.85 5.71
N ARG A 96 -13.89 8.82 4.40
CA ARG A 96 -14.92 8.46 3.41
C ARG A 96 -14.78 7.02 2.92
N ALA A 97 -13.77 6.31 3.39
CA ALA A 97 -13.57 4.95 2.97
C ALA A 97 -14.71 4.06 3.44
N GLY A 98 -15.30 3.34 2.51
CA GLY A 98 -16.29 2.32 2.78
C GLY A 98 -15.63 0.96 2.70
N GLY A 99 -16.39 -0.06 2.81
CA GLY A 99 -15.92 -1.43 2.67
C GLY A 99 -17.04 -2.30 2.17
N PRO A 100 -16.95 -3.59 2.39
CA PRO A 100 -15.85 -4.24 3.15
C PRO A 100 -14.58 -4.41 2.33
N TYR A 101 -13.47 -4.55 3.04
CA TYR A 101 -12.19 -5.02 2.52
C TYR A 101 -11.86 -6.38 3.15
N ASP A 102 -10.97 -7.11 2.53
CA ASP A 102 -10.53 -8.39 3.11
C ASP A 102 -9.59 -8.15 4.29
N VAL A 103 -8.67 -7.20 4.14
CA VAL A 103 -7.74 -6.80 5.20
C VAL A 103 -7.71 -5.27 5.28
N VAL A 104 -7.77 -4.75 6.49
CA VAL A 104 -7.59 -3.33 6.80
C VAL A 104 -6.27 -3.17 7.54
N MET A 105 -5.33 -2.43 6.93
CA MET A 105 -4.06 -2.07 7.55
C MET A 105 -4.16 -0.59 7.95
N ASP A 106 -4.36 -0.35 9.23
CA ASP A 106 -4.67 0.97 9.75
C ASP A 106 -3.47 1.63 10.43
N CYS A 107 -3.57 2.93 10.60
CA CYS A 107 -2.64 3.72 11.39
C CYS A 107 -3.41 4.83 12.10
N ALA A 108 -3.17 4.96 13.40
CA ALA A 108 -3.84 5.96 14.25
C ALA A 108 -5.38 5.86 14.27
N GLY A 109 -5.92 4.67 13.99
CA GLY A 109 -7.36 4.44 14.03
C GLY A 109 -8.15 5.08 12.88
N ALA A 110 -7.49 5.55 11.85
CA ALA A 110 -8.14 6.28 10.75
C ALA A 110 -9.19 5.45 10.00
N LEU A 111 -9.04 4.14 9.98
CA LEU A 111 -9.92 3.20 9.30
C LEU A 111 -10.72 2.31 10.26
N SER A 112 -10.84 2.69 11.53
CA SER A 112 -11.53 1.88 12.54
C SER A 112 -13.01 1.64 12.21
N HIS A 113 -13.61 2.48 11.36
CA HIS A 113 -15.00 2.36 10.90
C HIS A 113 -15.15 1.43 9.68
N VAL A 114 -14.05 0.99 9.07
CA VAL A 114 -14.09 0.19 7.86
C VAL A 114 -14.16 -1.30 8.21
N PRO A 115 -15.21 -2.03 7.74
CA PRO A 115 -15.30 -3.45 8.04
C PRO A 115 -14.27 -4.25 7.26
N SER A 116 -13.75 -5.30 7.91
CA SER A 116 -12.80 -6.23 7.29
C SER A 116 -13.36 -7.66 7.38
N ARG A 117 -13.11 -8.47 6.34
CA ARG A 117 -13.56 -9.86 6.31
C ARG A 117 -12.64 -10.79 7.07
N TYR A 118 -11.35 -10.57 6.98
CA TYR A 118 -10.35 -11.50 7.52
C TYR A 118 -9.46 -10.89 8.59
N GLY A 119 -9.24 -9.59 8.57
CA GLY A 119 -8.39 -9.02 9.59
C GLY A 119 -8.27 -7.51 9.56
N TYR A 120 -8.07 -6.96 10.74
CA TYR A 120 -7.75 -5.56 10.98
C TYR A 120 -6.40 -5.50 11.69
N VAL A 121 -5.47 -4.77 11.14
CA VAL A 121 -4.12 -4.61 11.68
C VAL A 121 -3.87 -3.13 11.95
N GLU A 122 -3.54 -2.80 13.18
CA GLU A 122 -3.10 -1.45 13.55
C GLU A 122 -1.58 -1.39 13.48
N LEU A 123 -1.05 -0.43 12.72
CA LEU A 123 0.38 -0.29 12.48
C LEU A 123 1.06 0.69 13.43
#